data_9d05d904c452d920b413e99ef6996cae
#
_entry.id   9d05d904c452d920b413e99ef6996cae
#
_cell.length_a   1.000
_cell.length_b   1.000
_cell.length_c   1.000
_cell.angle_alpha   90.00
_cell.angle_beta   90.00
_cell.angle_gamma   90.00
#
_symmetry.space_group_name_H-M   'P 1'
#
loop_
_entity.id
_entity.type
_entity.pdbx_description
1 polymer ?
#
loop_
_entity_poly.entity_id
_entity_poly.type
_entity_poly.pdbx_seq_one_letter_code
_entity_poly.pdbx_strand_id
1 'polypeptide(L)'
;MLNTKLQEILNAELDRQQNTLDLIASENFTSNAVRQAVGSVFMHKYSEGYPGARYYEGNEYIDQLEVLSINLVKKVFELPADWSANVQPLAGSNANLAVYNAILQPGDKILSMYLPDGGHLSHGWSYGSKEEKT
;
A
#
# COMPACT_ATOMS: atom_id res chain seq x y z
N MET A 1 -24.92 12.28 -9.66
CA MET A 1 -24.48 11.67 -10.95
C MET A 1 -23.04 12.09 -11.21
N LEU A 2 -22.22 11.19 -11.77
CA LEU A 2 -20.87 11.55 -12.20
C LEU A 2 -20.96 12.59 -13.35
N ASN A 3 -19.95 13.46 -13.42
CA ASN A 3 -19.80 14.36 -14.55
C ASN A 3 -19.68 13.54 -15.85
N THR A 4 -20.38 13.95 -16.92
CA THR A 4 -20.43 13.23 -18.20
C THR A 4 -19.03 12.95 -18.75
N LYS A 5 -18.11 13.94 -18.66
CA LYS A 5 -16.74 13.80 -19.14
C LYS A 5 -15.95 12.76 -18.32
N LEU A 6 -16.16 12.73 -17.00
CA LEU A 6 -15.55 11.70 -16.16
C LEU A 6 -16.05 10.30 -16.52
N GLN A 7 -17.35 10.16 -16.78
CA GLN A 7 -17.92 8.87 -17.18
C GLN A 7 -17.36 8.39 -18.53
N GLU A 8 -17.19 9.29 -19.50
CA GLU A 8 -16.54 8.97 -20.78
C GLU A 8 -15.11 8.46 -20.59
N ILE A 9 -14.33 9.14 -19.74
CA ILE A 9 -12.95 8.74 -19.42
C ILE A 9 -12.89 7.37 -18.76
N LEU A 10 -13.76 7.11 -17.77
CA LEU A 10 -13.84 5.82 -17.08
C LEU A 10 -14.21 4.69 -18.04
N ASN A 11 -15.16 4.93 -18.95
CA ASN A 11 -15.56 3.94 -19.94
C ASN A 11 -14.43 3.65 -20.94
N ALA A 12 -13.72 4.69 -21.39
CA ALA A 12 -12.59 4.55 -22.32
C ALA A 12 -11.43 3.77 -21.67
N GLU A 13 -11.12 4.01 -20.38
CA GLU A 13 -10.10 3.26 -19.66
C GLU A 13 -10.53 1.81 -19.44
N LEU A 14 -11.81 1.56 -19.11
CA LEU A 14 -12.31 0.20 -18.99
C LEU A 14 -12.19 -0.57 -20.32
N ASP A 15 -12.55 0.06 -21.43
CA ASP A 15 -12.42 -0.52 -22.78
C ASP A 15 -10.95 -0.80 -23.10
N ARG A 16 -10.04 0.13 -22.79
CA ARG A 16 -8.60 -0.07 -22.96
C ARG A 16 -8.13 -1.30 -22.19
N GLN A 17 -8.45 -1.41 -20.91
CA GLN A 17 -8.02 -2.55 -20.08
C GLN A 17 -8.58 -3.89 -20.56
N GLN A 18 -9.80 -3.91 -21.11
CA GLN A 18 -10.42 -5.12 -21.65
C GLN A 18 -9.80 -5.58 -22.97
N ASN A 19 -9.25 -4.65 -23.74
CA ASN A 19 -8.75 -4.90 -25.10
C ASN A 19 -7.22 -4.87 -25.22
N THR A 20 -6.49 -4.74 -24.12
CA THR A 20 -5.03 -4.75 -24.10
C THR A 20 -4.49 -5.78 -23.10
N LEU A 21 -3.29 -6.29 -23.37
CA LEU A 21 -2.54 -7.08 -22.40
C LEU A 21 -1.70 -6.15 -21.54
N ASP A 22 -1.91 -6.24 -20.23
CA ASP A 22 -1.05 -5.58 -19.27
C ASP A 22 0.15 -6.49 -18.96
N LEU A 23 1.34 -6.01 -19.32
CA LEU A 23 2.62 -6.70 -19.10
C LEU A 23 3.45 -6.02 -18.01
N ILE A 24 2.87 -5.09 -17.25
CA ILE A 24 3.52 -4.46 -16.10
C ILE A 24 3.36 -5.38 -14.90
N ALA A 25 4.43 -6.05 -14.50
CA ALA A 25 4.41 -7.09 -13.48
C ALA A 25 3.92 -6.62 -12.09
N SER A 26 3.97 -5.32 -11.80
CA SER A 26 3.51 -4.71 -10.55
C SER A 26 2.04 -4.30 -10.56
N GLU A 27 1.34 -4.38 -11.69
CA GLU A 27 -0.08 -4.07 -11.79
C GLU A 27 -0.95 -5.31 -11.55
N ASN A 28 -2.15 -5.10 -11.01
CA ASN A 28 -3.12 -6.16 -10.77
C ASN A 28 -4.55 -5.62 -10.90
N PHE A 29 -5.44 -6.44 -11.46
CA PHE A 29 -6.85 -6.12 -11.58
C PHE A 29 -7.57 -6.36 -10.25
N THR A 30 -8.16 -5.31 -9.70
CA THR A 30 -8.92 -5.39 -8.45
C THR A 30 -10.32 -5.98 -8.67
N SER A 31 -10.82 -6.72 -7.69
CA SER A 31 -12.23 -7.18 -7.70
C SER A 31 -13.20 -6.01 -7.50
N ASN A 32 -14.46 -6.22 -7.90
CA ASN A 32 -15.53 -5.26 -7.63
C ASN A 32 -15.69 -4.98 -6.13
N ALA A 33 -15.54 -5.99 -5.27
CA ALA A 33 -15.64 -5.83 -3.82
C ALA A 33 -14.56 -4.89 -3.28
N VAL A 34 -13.32 -5.01 -3.74
CA VAL A 34 -12.23 -4.11 -3.36
C VAL A 34 -12.54 -2.67 -3.79
N ARG A 35 -12.97 -2.47 -5.05
CA ARG A 35 -13.32 -1.13 -5.54
C ARG A 35 -14.48 -0.50 -4.77
N GLN A 36 -15.50 -1.29 -4.41
CA GLN A 36 -16.62 -0.82 -3.59
C GLN A 36 -16.18 -0.44 -2.17
N ALA A 37 -15.31 -1.21 -1.55
CA ALA A 37 -14.80 -0.90 -0.21
C ALA A 37 -13.96 0.38 -0.22
N VAL A 38 -13.02 0.50 -1.17
CA VAL A 38 -12.15 1.69 -1.31
C VAL A 38 -12.96 2.95 -1.63
N GLY A 39 -13.98 2.85 -2.48
CA GLY A 39 -14.86 3.96 -2.85
C GLY A 39 -16.04 4.18 -1.90
N SER A 40 -16.00 3.66 -0.69
CA SER A 40 -17.09 3.77 0.28
C SER A 40 -16.97 5.00 1.20
N VAL A 41 -17.92 5.15 2.11
CA VAL A 41 -17.93 6.22 3.13
C VAL A 41 -16.75 6.16 4.10
N PHE A 42 -16.01 5.07 4.14
CA PHE A 42 -14.77 4.98 4.92
C PHE A 42 -13.71 6.02 4.49
N MET A 43 -13.74 6.46 3.24
CA MET A 43 -12.88 7.54 2.74
C MET A 43 -13.07 8.88 3.43
N HIS A 44 -14.20 9.09 4.13
CA HIS A 44 -14.51 10.37 4.77
C HIS A 44 -13.81 10.55 6.12
N LYS A 45 -13.25 9.46 6.70
CA LYS A 45 -12.74 9.49 8.06
C LYS A 45 -11.27 9.86 8.14
N TYR A 46 -11.00 10.68 9.12
CA TYR A 46 -9.65 11.00 9.60
C TYR A 46 -9.38 10.11 10.81
N SER A 47 -8.45 9.16 10.67
CA SER A 47 -8.31 8.03 11.61
C SER A 47 -6.88 7.82 12.12
N GLU A 48 -6.17 8.91 12.43
CA GLU A 48 -4.86 8.84 13.07
C GLU A 48 -4.92 8.07 14.39
N GLY A 49 -3.85 7.33 14.68
CA GLY A 49 -3.74 6.47 15.85
C GLY A 49 -4.05 5.01 15.55
N TYR A 50 -4.35 4.24 16.57
CA TYR A 50 -4.66 2.82 16.48
C TYR A 50 -6.10 2.54 16.92
N PRO A 51 -6.69 1.37 16.61
CA PRO A 51 -7.97 0.95 17.13
C PRO A 51 -8.06 1.12 18.66
N GLY A 52 -9.11 1.78 19.12
CA GLY A 52 -9.30 2.12 20.54
C GLY A 52 -8.43 3.27 21.08
N ALA A 53 -7.53 3.84 20.27
CA ALA A 53 -6.64 4.92 20.65
C ALA A 53 -6.49 5.94 19.51
N ARG A 54 -7.61 6.45 19.01
CA ARG A 54 -7.66 7.43 17.92
C ARG A 54 -7.49 8.85 18.45
N TYR A 55 -6.92 9.69 17.59
CA TYR A 55 -6.80 11.11 17.86
C TYR A 55 -8.16 11.83 17.78
N TYR A 56 -9.05 11.39 16.90
CA TYR A 56 -10.38 11.95 16.69
C TYR A 56 -11.49 10.94 17.01
N GLU A 57 -12.65 11.48 17.38
CA GLU A 57 -13.86 10.70 17.64
C GLU A 57 -14.52 10.15 16.34
N GLY A 58 -15.50 9.25 16.50
CA GLY A 58 -16.29 8.70 15.42
C GLY A 58 -15.56 7.67 14.56
N ASN A 59 -14.64 6.92 15.16
CA ASN A 59 -13.84 5.91 14.51
C ASN A 59 -14.24 4.46 14.85
N GLU A 60 -15.39 4.25 15.48
CA GLU A 60 -15.83 2.94 15.98
C GLU A 60 -15.89 1.87 14.88
N TYR A 61 -16.29 2.26 13.68
CA TYR A 61 -16.37 1.35 12.53
C TYR A 61 -15.06 1.25 11.76
N ILE A 62 -14.24 2.31 11.78
CA ILE A 62 -12.87 2.26 11.25
C ILE A 62 -12.01 1.32 12.10
N ASP A 63 -12.17 1.34 13.42
CA ASP A 63 -11.50 0.42 14.34
C ASP A 63 -11.85 -1.04 14.00
N GLN A 64 -13.14 -1.33 13.80
CA GLN A 64 -13.59 -2.66 13.42
C GLN A 64 -13.00 -3.09 12.06
N LEU A 65 -12.97 -2.19 11.08
CA LEU A 65 -12.38 -2.45 9.75
C LEU A 65 -10.88 -2.73 9.86
N GLU A 66 -10.14 -1.93 10.63
CA GLU A 66 -8.70 -2.11 10.79
C GLU A 66 -8.39 -3.41 11.53
N VAL A 67 -9.10 -3.72 12.62
CA VAL A 67 -8.95 -5.00 13.34
C VAL A 67 -9.29 -6.19 12.45
N LEU A 68 -10.36 -6.11 11.66
CA LEU A 68 -10.69 -7.14 10.68
C LEU A 68 -9.57 -7.34 9.67
N SER A 69 -9.02 -6.27 9.13
CA SER A 69 -7.93 -6.30 8.15
C SER A 69 -6.66 -6.92 8.74
N ILE A 70 -6.27 -6.53 9.96
CA ILE A 70 -5.15 -7.11 10.70
C ILE A 70 -5.33 -8.63 10.86
N ASN A 71 -6.52 -9.06 11.29
CA ASN A 71 -6.81 -10.47 11.50
C ASN A 71 -6.77 -11.27 10.19
N LEU A 72 -7.25 -10.69 9.10
CA LEU A 72 -7.18 -11.32 7.76
C LEU A 72 -5.75 -11.45 7.27
N VAL A 73 -4.92 -10.42 7.45
CA VAL A 73 -3.48 -10.48 7.13
C VAL A 73 -2.81 -11.59 7.93
N LYS A 74 -3.00 -11.62 9.25
CA LYS A 74 -2.45 -12.68 10.11
C LYS A 74 -2.86 -14.06 9.63
N LYS A 75 -4.11 -14.24 9.25
CA LYS A 75 -4.63 -15.52 8.74
C LYS A 75 -4.03 -15.90 7.38
N VAL A 76 -3.95 -14.96 6.44
CA VAL A 76 -3.43 -15.21 5.07
C VAL A 76 -1.96 -15.59 5.11
N PHE A 77 -1.17 -14.96 5.98
CA PHE A 77 0.25 -15.24 6.14
C PHE A 77 0.56 -16.30 7.21
N GLU A 78 -0.47 -16.90 7.80
CA GLU A 78 -0.32 -17.94 8.85
C GLU A 78 0.59 -17.50 9.99
N LEU A 79 0.47 -16.22 10.41
CA LEU A 79 1.35 -15.64 11.42
C LEU A 79 1.11 -16.28 12.79
N PRO A 80 2.16 -16.53 13.58
CA PRO A 80 2.03 -16.96 14.98
C PRO A 80 1.20 -15.97 15.81
N ALA A 81 0.59 -16.44 16.88
CA ALA A 81 -0.34 -15.65 17.70
C ALA A 81 0.32 -14.40 18.33
N ASP A 82 1.60 -14.48 18.64
CA ASP A 82 2.43 -13.42 19.22
C ASP A 82 2.95 -12.40 18.20
N TRP A 83 2.71 -12.62 16.90
CA TRP A 83 3.06 -11.68 15.85
C TRP A 83 1.98 -10.61 15.68
N SER A 84 2.43 -9.41 15.37
CA SER A 84 1.57 -8.27 15.02
C SER A 84 1.58 -8.02 13.52
N ALA A 85 0.52 -7.38 13.03
CA ALA A 85 0.45 -6.89 11.66
C ALA A 85 0.01 -5.41 11.68
N ASN A 86 0.55 -4.61 10.78
CA ASN A 86 0.16 -3.22 10.58
C ASN A 86 -0.32 -3.04 9.14
N VAL A 87 -1.55 -2.57 8.98
CA VAL A 87 -2.20 -2.37 7.67
C VAL A 87 -2.34 -0.89 7.30
N GLN A 88 -1.74 0.03 8.06
CA GLN A 88 -1.87 1.47 7.86
C GLN A 88 -1.00 2.05 6.73
N PRO A 89 0.14 1.47 6.31
CA PRO A 89 0.93 2.03 5.24
C PRO A 89 0.14 2.19 3.93
N LEU A 90 0.22 3.37 3.31
CA LEU A 90 -0.48 3.68 2.06
C LEU A 90 0.10 2.96 0.84
N ALA A 91 1.36 2.55 0.90
CA ALA A 91 2.07 1.89 -0.18
C ALA A 91 3.26 1.09 0.37
N GLY A 92 3.81 0.18 -0.45
CA GLY A 92 4.98 -0.61 -0.08
C GLY A 92 6.20 0.23 0.31
N SER A 93 6.42 1.36 -0.35
CA SER A 93 7.51 2.29 0.03
C SER A 93 7.35 2.83 1.44
N ASN A 94 6.13 3.19 1.85
CA ASN A 94 5.85 3.65 3.21
C ASN A 94 6.08 2.53 4.23
N ALA A 95 5.68 1.30 3.91
CA ALA A 95 5.93 0.14 4.76
C ALA A 95 7.44 -0.11 4.93
N ASN A 96 8.21 -0.08 3.84
CA ASN A 96 9.66 -0.24 3.90
C ASN A 96 10.33 0.86 4.74
N LEU A 97 9.94 2.12 4.55
CA LEU A 97 10.45 3.23 5.35
C LEU A 97 10.12 3.08 6.83
N ALA A 98 8.93 2.60 7.17
CA ALA A 98 8.55 2.32 8.55
C ALA A 98 9.46 1.25 9.17
N VAL A 99 9.74 0.17 8.43
CA VAL A 99 10.68 -0.88 8.88
C VAL A 99 12.08 -0.30 9.08
N TYR A 100 12.61 0.47 8.12
CA TYR A 100 13.94 1.08 8.27
C TYR A 100 14.02 1.98 9.49
N ASN A 101 13.02 2.83 9.70
CA ASN A 101 12.99 3.70 10.88
C ASN A 101 12.90 2.94 12.20
N ALA A 102 12.31 1.74 12.19
CA ALA A 102 12.17 0.91 13.40
C ALA A 102 13.46 0.17 13.78
N ILE A 103 14.28 -0.24 12.80
CA ILE A 103 15.39 -1.18 13.05
C ILE A 103 16.77 -0.61 12.71
N LEU A 104 16.87 0.53 12.01
CA LEU A 104 18.13 1.11 11.57
C LEU A 104 18.40 2.47 12.21
N GLN A 105 19.68 2.79 12.32
CA GLN A 105 20.15 4.13 12.67
C GLN A 105 20.79 4.81 11.44
N PRO A 106 20.85 6.14 11.39
CA PRO A 106 21.56 6.85 10.33
C PRO A 106 23.02 6.37 10.22
N GLY A 107 23.40 5.91 9.03
CA GLY A 107 24.73 5.34 8.76
C GLY A 107 24.75 3.81 8.72
N ASP A 108 23.71 3.12 9.14
CA ASP A 108 23.62 1.67 8.99
C ASP A 108 23.57 1.26 7.52
N LYS A 109 24.08 0.08 7.22
CA LYS A 109 24.18 -0.43 5.86
C LYS A 109 23.03 -1.36 5.53
N ILE A 110 22.42 -1.14 4.37
CA ILE A 110 21.40 -2.03 3.80
C ILE A 110 22.01 -2.76 2.61
N LEU A 111 21.91 -4.10 2.61
CA LEU A 111 22.21 -4.91 1.43
C LEU A 111 20.90 -5.18 0.70
N SER A 112 20.79 -4.75 -0.54
CA SER A 112 19.60 -4.93 -1.37
C SER A 112 19.97 -5.29 -2.79
N MET A 113 18.99 -5.77 -3.56
CA MET A 113 19.16 -5.97 -5.00
C MET A 113 19.24 -4.62 -5.72
N TYR A 114 20.09 -4.56 -6.74
CA TYR A 114 20.16 -3.42 -7.64
C TYR A 114 18.84 -3.31 -8.44
N LEU A 115 18.34 -2.10 -8.66
CA LEU A 115 17.04 -1.87 -9.28
C LEU A 115 16.84 -2.61 -10.62
N PRO A 116 17.80 -2.55 -11.60
CA PRO A 116 17.68 -3.29 -12.85
C PRO A 116 17.68 -4.81 -12.70
N ASP A 117 18.13 -5.33 -11.58
CA ASP A 117 18.19 -6.76 -11.27
C ASP A 117 16.99 -7.24 -10.47
N GLY A 118 15.97 -6.38 -10.30
CA GLY A 118 14.74 -6.67 -9.57
C GLY A 118 14.65 -6.04 -8.19
N GLY A 119 15.52 -5.09 -7.86
CA GLY A 119 15.45 -4.29 -6.64
C GLY A 119 14.29 -3.31 -6.63
N HIS A 120 14.10 -2.64 -5.50
CA HIS A 120 13.06 -1.65 -5.31
C HIS A 120 13.64 -0.27 -5.00
N LEU A 121 12.99 0.79 -5.48
CA LEU A 121 13.44 2.19 -5.27
C LEU A 121 13.55 2.56 -3.78
N SER A 122 12.70 2.02 -2.92
CA SER A 122 12.76 2.27 -1.47
C SER A 122 14.01 1.73 -0.77
N HIS A 123 14.79 0.87 -1.43
CA HIS A 123 16.06 0.37 -0.92
C HIS A 123 17.25 1.26 -1.29
N GLY A 124 16.97 2.43 -1.86
CA GLY A 124 17.99 3.37 -2.35
C GLY A 124 18.42 3.05 -3.78
N TRP A 125 18.34 4.08 -4.63
CA TRP A 125 18.82 4.03 -5.99
C TRP A 125 19.22 5.43 -6.44
N SER A 126 20.29 5.54 -7.20
CA SER A 126 20.76 6.82 -7.71
C SER A 126 21.03 6.73 -9.21
N TYR A 127 20.77 7.80 -9.92
CA TYR A 127 21.32 8.02 -11.25
C TYR A 127 22.78 8.42 -11.11
N GLY A 128 23.67 7.57 -11.52
CA GLY A 128 25.11 7.86 -11.50
C GLY A 128 25.91 6.72 -12.12
N SER A 129 27.15 6.98 -12.50
CA SER A 129 28.07 5.94 -12.97
C SER A 129 28.35 4.96 -11.81
N LYS A 130 28.64 3.70 -12.14
CA LYS A 130 29.00 2.68 -11.16
C LYS A 130 30.21 3.09 -10.26
N GLU A 131 30.95 4.11 -10.67
CA GLU A 131 32.15 4.60 -9.99
C GLU A 131 31.88 5.55 -8.83
N GLU A 132 30.64 6.09 -8.69
CA GLU A 132 30.27 7.00 -7.59
C GLU A 132 29.59 6.29 -6.39
N LYS A 133 29.63 4.97 -6.35
CA LYS A 133 29.00 4.15 -5.29
C LYS A 133 30.01 3.56 -4.33
N THR A 134 30.85 4.38 -3.76
CA THR A 134 31.69 3.99 -2.60
C THR A 134 31.16 4.62 -1.32
#